data_bbfe643c0fd78efed686c009f5a857b4
#
_entry.id   bbfe643c0fd78efed686c009f5a857b4
#
_cell.length_a   1.000
_cell.length_b   1.000
_cell.length_c   1.000
_cell.angle_alpha   90.00
_cell.angle_beta   90.00
_cell.angle_gamma   90.00
#
_symmetry.space_group_name_H-M   'P 1'
#
loop_
_entity.id
_entity.type
_entity.pdbx_description
1 polymer ?
#
loop_
_entity_poly.entity_id
_entity_poly.type
_entity_poly.pdbx_seq_one_letter_code
_entity_poly.pdbx_strand_id
1 'polypeptide(L)'
;FNAIWRLDSNSDSTLKMAVSVPKKKIPNATDRNKIKRLVREAFRKNKAILNQPLEAKKVKLHLMLVYSQSNIMPMTEIEDKISVTLQRLAEQI
;
A
#
# COMPACT_ATOMS: atom_id res chain seq x y z
N PHE A 1 7.85 -5.02 -1.46
CA PHE A 1 6.54 -5.14 -0.82
C PHE A 1 5.72 -6.29 -1.36
N ASN A 2 5.00 -6.96 -0.48
CA ASN A 2 3.95 -7.88 -0.87
C ASN A 2 2.60 -7.18 -0.68
N ALA A 3 1.76 -7.23 -1.70
CA ALA A 3 0.43 -6.64 -1.64
C ALA A 3 -0.62 -7.74 -1.54
N ILE A 4 -1.45 -7.65 -0.51
CA ILE A 4 -2.62 -8.52 -0.32
C ILE A 4 -3.83 -7.63 -0.48
N TRP A 5 -4.75 -8.00 -1.39
CA TRP A 5 -5.87 -7.13 -1.67
C TRP A 5 -7.16 -7.92 -1.95
N ARG A 6 -8.28 -7.26 -1.71
CA ARG A 6 -9.60 -7.82 -1.93
C ARG A 6 -10.53 -6.72 -2.42
N LEU A 7 -11.37 -7.05 -3.39
CA LEU A 7 -12.41 -6.16 -3.88
C LEU A 7 -13.76 -6.54 -3.27
N ASP A 8 -14.47 -5.51 -2.84
CA ASP A 8 -15.83 -5.64 -2.31
C ASP A 8 -16.77 -4.92 -3.28
N SER A 9 -17.83 -5.59 -3.75
CA SER A 9 -18.78 -5.01 -4.69
C SER A 9 -19.86 -4.20 -3.98
N ASN A 10 -19.45 -3.34 -3.07
CA ASN A 10 -20.32 -2.39 -2.41
C ASN A 10 -20.45 -1.14 -3.27
N SER A 11 -21.58 -0.44 -3.14
CA SER A 11 -21.88 0.75 -3.92
C SER A 11 -20.94 1.93 -3.65
N ASP A 12 -20.12 1.86 -2.61
CA ASP A 12 -19.18 2.92 -2.25
C ASP A 12 -17.79 2.60 -2.78
N SER A 13 -17.30 3.42 -3.71
CA SER A 13 -15.91 3.31 -4.16
C SER A 13 -15.00 3.92 -3.10
N THR A 14 -14.55 3.10 -2.16
CA THR A 14 -13.62 3.53 -1.13
C THR A 14 -12.36 2.65 -1.15
N LEU A 15 -11.31 3.21 -0.60
CA LEU A 15 -10.02 2.56 -0.51
C LEU A 15 -9.60 2.49 0.95
N LYS A 16 -9.38 1.27 1.45
CA LYS A 16 -8.82 1.06 2.78
C LYS A 16 -7.45 0.41 2.65
N MET A 17 -6.47 0.97 3.31
CA MET A 17 -5.08 0.49 3.26
C MET A 17 -4.54 0.27 4.66
N ALA A 18 -3.85 -0.85 4.85
CA ALA A 18 -3.12 -1.15 6.06
C ALA A 18 -1.68 -1.48 5.72
N VAL A 19 -0.77 -1.26 6.66
CA VAL A 19 0.65 -1.56 6.50
C VAL A 19 1.05 -2.54 7.59
N SER A 20 1.72 -3.62 7.20
CA SER A 20 2.29 -4.59 8.12
C SER A 20 3.81 -4.59 7.97
N VAL A 21 4.52 -4.49 9.10
CA VAL A 21 5.97 -4.61 9.16
C VAL A 21 6.31 -5.74 10.12
N PRO A 22 6.69 -6.94 9.60
CA PRO A 22 6.94 -8.10 10.46
C PRO A 22 8.10 -7.89 11.42
N LYS A 23 7.93 -8.34 12.67
CA LYS A 23 8.98 -8.28 13.70
C LYS A 23 10.23 -9.04 13.30
N LYS A 24 10.09 -10.11 12.54
CA LYS A 24 11.22 -10.89 12.06
C LYS A 24 12.13 -10.09 11.14
N LYS A 25 11.56 -9.18 10.37
CA LYS A 25 12.33 -8.34 9.44
C LYS A 25 12.88 -7.11 10.14
N ILE A 26 12.07 -6.46 10.95
CA ILE A 26 12.43 -5.22 11.67
C ILE A 26 12.08 -5.41 13.15
N PRO A 27 13.03 -5.87 13.97
CA PRO A 27 12.75 -6.20 15.38
C PRO A 27 12.42 -4.99 16.26
N ASN A 28 12.98 -3.81 15.95
CA ASN A 28 12.79 -2.61 16.76
C ASN A 28 11.45 -1.96 16.46
N ALA A 29 10.62 -1.74 17.49
CA ALA A 29 9.30 -1.15 17.34
C ALA A 29 9.34 0.27 16.78
N THR A 30 10.34 1.07 17.19
CA THR A 30 10.51 2.43 16.69
C THR A 30 10.75 2.43 15.18
N ASP A 31 11.60 1.51 14.72
CA ASP A 31 11.88 1.36 13.30
C ASP A 31 10.66 0.90 12.51
N ARG A 32 9.87 -0.02 13.07
CA ARG A 32 8.63 -0.45 12.43
C ARG A 32 7.65 0.72 12.27
N ASN A 33 7.51 1.54 13.30
CA ASN A 33 6.63 2.71 13.26
C ASN A 33 7.10 3.73 12.21
N LYS A 34 8.41 3.92 12.10
CA LYS A 34 8.99 4.80 11.10
C LYS A 34 8.69 4.31 9.69
N ILE A 35 8.85 3.02 9.44
CA ILE A 35 8.55 2.41 8.14
C ILE A 35 7.06 2.56 7.80
N LYS A 36 6.18 2.29 8.76
CA LYS A 36 4.73 2.45 8.54
C LYS A 36 4.38 3.88 8.13
N ARG A 37 5.00 4.87 8.78
CA ARG A 37 4.77 6.28 8.46
C ARG A 37 5.26 6.61 7.05
N LEU A 38 6.45 6.13 6.66
CA LEU A 38 7.00 6.35 5.33
C LEU A 38 6.13 5.71 4.25
N VAL A 39 5.65 4.49 4.49
CA VAL A 39 4.79 3.78 3.54
C VAL A 39 3.45 4.50 3.38
N ARG A 40 2.85 4.94 4.48
CA ARG A 40 1.59 5.69 4.43
C ARG A 40 1.74 6.99 3.67
N GLU A 41 2.85 7.69 3.86
CA GLU A 41 3.12 8.94 3.14
C GLU A 41 3.30 8.69 1.63
N ALA A 42 4.06 7.66 1.27
CA ALA A 42 4.24 7.27 -0.12
C ALA A 42 2.91 6.87 -0.77
N PHE A 43 2.08 6.13 -0.03
CA PHE A 43 0.76 5.73 -0.51
C PHE A 43 -0.13 6.96 -0.73
N ARG A 44 -0.15 7.88 0.23
CA ARG A 44 -0.95 9.11 0.13
C ARG A 44 -0.63 9.89 -1.14
N LYS A 45 0.65 9.97 -1.50
CA LYS A 45 1.10 10.68 -2.69
C LYS A 45 0.73 9.98 -3.99
N ASN A 46 0.54 8.67 -3.96
CA ASN A 46 0.35 7.86 -5.17
C ASN A 46 -1.05 7.24 -5.28
N LYS A 47 -1.92 7.42 -4.30
CA LYS A 47 -3.24 6.77 -4.27
C LYS A 47 -4.15 7.16 -5.42
N ALA A 48 -3.91 8.31 -6.05
CA ALA A 48 -4.70 8.77 -7.19
C ALA A 48 -4.66 7.77 -8.36
N ILE A 49 -3.61 6.97 -8.46
CA ILE A 49 -3.49 5.91 -9.47
C ILE A 49 -4.68 4.93 -9.38
N LEU A 50 -5.19 4.68 -8.17
CA LEU A 50 -6.28 3.74 -7.94
C LEU A 50 -7.67 4.37 -8.00
N ASN A 51 -7.77 5.70 -7.92
CA ASN A 51 -9.07 6.35 -7.83
C ASN A 51 -9.94 6.08 -9.06
N GLN A 52 -9.40 6.24 -10.26
CA GLN A 52 -10.16 6.09 -11.48
C GLN A 52 -10.66 4.65 -11.70
N PRO A 53 -9.83 3.61 -11.57
CA PRO A 53 -10.31 2.23 -11.70
C PRO A 53 -11.38 1.88 -10.66
N LEU A 54 -11.23 2.35 -9.42
CA LEU A 54 -12.19 2.05 -8.37
C LEU A 54 -13.53 2.73 -8.61
N GLU A 55 -13.51 3.98 -9.07
CA GLU A 55 -14.74 4.71 -9.39
C GLU A 55 -15.45 4.10 -10.60
N ALA A 56 -14.69 3.71 -11.62
CA ALA A 56 -15.25 3.09 -12.83
C ALA A 56 -15.93 1.77 -12.53
N LYS A 57 -15.38 0.97 -11.62
CA LYS A 57 -15.94 -0.32 -11.23
C LYS A 57 -16.93 -0.24 -10.10
N LYS A 58 -16.99 0.86 -9.37
CA LYS A 58 -17.82 1.06 -8.18
C LYS A 58 -17.58 -0.03 -7.13
N VAL A 59 -16.31 -0.31 -6.86
CA VAL A 59 -15.90 -1.32 -5.91
C VAL A 59 -15.07 -0.69 -4.80
N LYS A 60 -15.05 -1.38 -3.65
CA LYS A 60 -14.23 -1.01 -2.51
C LYS A 60 -13.00 -1.89 -2.51
N LEU A 61 -11.82 -1.29 -2.34
CA LEU A 61 -10.57 -2.02 -2.26
C LEU A 61 -10.06 -2.07 -0.82
N HIS A 62 -9.78 -3.28 -0.36
CA HIS A 62 -9.06 -3.51 0.88
C HIS A 62 -7.64 -3.94 0.52
N LEU A 63 -6.65 -3.14 0.88
CA LEU A 63 -5.26 -3.37 0.54
C LEU A 63 -4.41 -3.48 1.79
N MET A 64 -3.59 -4.52 1.89
CA MET A 64 -2.56 -4.63 2.91
C MET A 64 -1.20 -4.69 2.23
N LEU A 65 -0.32 -3.78 2.61
CA LEU A 65 1.06 -3.75 2.14
C LEU A 65 1.95 -4.35 3.23
N VAL A 66 2.66 -5.42 2.89
CA VAL A 66 3.55 -6.12 3.81
C VAL A 66 5.00 -5.78 3.43
N TYR A 67 5.71 -5.18 4.38
CA TYR A 67 7.11 -4.82 4.19
C TYR A 67 7.98 -6.07 4.16
N SER A 68 8.82 -6.22 3.14
CA SER A 68 9.58 -7.46 2.92
C SER A 68 11.09 -7.30 3.05
N GLN A 69 11.57 -6.10 3.41
CA GLN A 69 12.99 -5.85 3.58
C GLN A 69 13.41 -5.96 5.04
N SER A 70 14.71 -6.26 5.28
CA SER A 70 15.25 -6.38 6.64
C SER A 70 15.87 -5.08 7.14
N ASN A 71 15.86 -4.02 6.34
CA ASN A 71 16.41 -2.71 6.66
C ASN A 71 15.40 -1.63 6.26
N ILE A 72 15.63 -0.40 6.74
CA ILE A 72 14.78 0.73 6.39
C ILE A 72 15.22 1.28 5.03
N MET A 73 14.31 1.23 4.05
CA MET A 73 14.56 1.81 2.74
C MET A 73 14.40 3.33 2.78
N PRO A 74 15.18 4.09 1.98
CA PRO A 74 14.94 5.52 1.85
C PRO A 74 13.58 5.82 1.23
N MET A 75 13.03 6.99 1.50
CA MET A 75 11.69 7.38 1.04
C MET A 75 11.55 7.29 -0.48
N THR A 76 12.59 7.70 -1.23
CA THR A 76 12.57 7.63 -2.69
C THR A 76 12.35 6.20 -3.20
N GLU A 77 13.03 5.23 -2.58
CA GLU A 77 12.87 3.82 -2.95
C GLU A 77 11.49 3.28 -2.56
N ILE A 78 11.00 3.69 -1.39
CA ILE A 78 9.65 3.30 -0.94
C ILE A 78 8.61 3.85 -1.91
N GLU A 79 8.71 5.11 -2.31
CA GLU A 79 7.80 5.74 -3.27
C GLU A 79 7.80 5.01 -4.61
N ASP A 80 8.96 4.65 -5.13
CA ASP A 80 9.08 3.94 -6.40
C ASP A 80 8.38 2.58 -6.34
N LYS A 81 8.62 1.83 -5.27
CA LYS A 81 8.02 0.50 -5.09
C LYS A 81 6.51 0.59 -4.90
N ILE A 82 6.04 1.56 -4.13
CA ILE A 82 4.60 1.78 -3.94
C ILE A 82 3.94 2.17 -5.26
N SER A 83 4.54 3.09 -6.01
CA SER A 83 4.01 3.51 -7.31
C SER A 83 3.84 2.34 -8.27
N VAL A 84 4.87 1.49 -8.39
CA VAL A 84 4.82 0.31 -9.24
C VAL A 84 3.74 -0.66 -8.77
N THR A 85 3.65 -0.89 -7.46
CA THR A 85 2.64 -1.78 -6.87
C THR A 85 1.23 -1.30 -7.19
N LEU A 86 0.97 0.00 -7.02
CA LEU A 86 -0.35 0.57 -7.28
C LEU A 86 -0.70 0.55 -8.77
N GLN A 87 0.27 0.77 -9.64
CA GLN A 87 0.05 0.68 -11.09
C GLN A 87 -0.34 -0.74 -11.51
N ARG A 88 0.36 -1.75 -11.00
CA ARG A 88 0.03 -3.14 -11.27
C ARG A 88 -1.36 -3.51 -10.74
N LEU A 89 -1.68 -3.02 -9.55
CA LEU A 89 -2.99 -3.27 -8.95
C LEU A 89 -4.11 -2.62 -9.76
N ALA A 90 -3.88 -1.41 -10.26
CA ALA A 90 -4.85 -0.71 -11.10
C ALA A 90 -5.15 -1.47 -12.40
N GLU A 91 -4.16 -2.15 -12.96
CA GLU A 91 -4.34 -2.98 -14.15
C GLU A 91 -5.19 -4.23 -13.87
N GLN A 92 -5.19 -4.72 -12.63
CA GLN A 92 -5.94 -5.91 -12.24
C GLN A 92 -7.36 -5.61 -11.78
N ILE A 93 -7.65 -4.40 -11.43
CA ILE A 93 -9.00 -3.96 -11.10
C ILE A 93 -9.80 -3.72 -12.38
#